data_c3d54ae8a6428af4cd3ac7461c543545
#
_entry.id   c3d54ae8a6428af4cd3ac7461c543545
#
_cell.length_a   1.000
_cell.length_b   1.000
_cell.length_c   1.000
_cell.angle_alpha   90.00
_cell.angle_beta   90.00
_cell.angle_gamma   90.00
#
_symmetry.space_group_name_H-M   'P 1'
#
loop_
_entity.id
_entity.type
_entity.pdbx_description
1 polymer ?
#
loop_
_entity_poly.entity_id
_entity_poly.type
_entity_poly.pdbx_seq_one_letter_code
_entity_poly.pdbx_strand_id
1 'polypeptide(L)'
;MNIYKYVLFFLTIFSFSIIYAEENNLVDKQCNRIGNKLGSVSVADCLAIGLTLTDGITFEGAPILIKEYPPLETREPLGKVLLIGGIHGDEYSSVSIIFKWLKTLNKHHSGLFHWNVIPLVNVDGLLRKKSRRVNGNNIALNRNFPISDWKNTALKYWIEETGKNPRYYPGPEPLSEPESNWLLGHINVFRPDVIVSVHAPHGIIDHDGPRTAPSKLGGLYLNYLGTYPGSLGNYAGVQRRIPVITIELPYAGIMPKKDEISAIWRDMVKWLRKNIVEEDYSDDIY
;
A
#
# COMPACT_ATOMS: atom_id res chain seq x y z
N MET A 1 -32.91 28.82 -33.02
CA MET A 1 -32.00 27.66 -33.12
C MET A 1 -30.68 27.99 -32.41
N ASN A 2 -30.22 27.20 -31.45
CA ASN A 2 -28.94 27.21 -30.77
C ASN A 2 -28.78 27.81 -29.36
N ILE A 3 -29.76 28.18 -28.63
CA ILE A 3 -29.60 28.57 -27.21
C ILE A 3 -29.46 27.32 -26.32
N TYR A 4 -30.13 26.22 -26.61
CA TYR A 4 -30.05 24.96 -25.84
C TYR A 4 -28.69 24.23 -25.86
N LYS A 5 -27.92 24.37 -26.95
CA LYS A 5 -26.57 23.75 -27.03
C LYS A 5 -25.55 24.44 -26.11
N TYR A 6 -25.64 25.73 -25.94
CA TYR A 6 -24.76 26.50 -25.06
C TYR A 6 -25.11 26.31 -23.58
N VAL A 7 -26.37 26.17 -23.23
CA VAL A 7 -26.81 25.92 -21.85
C VAL A 7 -26.37 24.53 -21.38
N LEU A 8 -26.44 23.48 -22.24
CA LEU A 8 -25.97 22.14 -21.89
C LEU A 8 -24.47 22.11 -21.71
N PHE A 9 -23.70 22.81 -22.55
CA PHE A 9 -22.25 22.87 -22.47
C PHE A 9 -21.74 23.60 -21.22
N PHE A 10 -22.41 24.69 -20.83
CA PHE A 10 -22.09 25.41 -19.59
C PHE A 10 -22.46 24.60 -18.34
N LEU A 11 -23.52 23.84 -18.32
CA LEU A 11 -23.91 22.99 -17.20
C LEU A 11 -22.91 21.83 -17.00
N THR A 12 -22.39 21.24 -18.08
CA THR A 12 -21.38 20.17 -17.97
C THR A 12 -20.03 20.68 -17.47
N ILE A 13 -19.57 21.84 -17.93
CA ILE A 13 -18.30 22.44 -17.45
C ILE A 13 -18.42 22.83 -15.98
N PHE A 14 -19.56 23.36 -15.54
CA PHE A 14 -19.78 23.77 -14.16
C PHE A 14 -19.84 22.55 -13.21
N SER A 15 -20.46 21.45 -13.64
CA SER A 15 -20.50 20.19 -12.88
C SER A 15 -19.11 19.56 -12.75
N PHE A 16 -18.30 19.54 -13.80
CA PHE A 16 -16.92 19.06 -13.75
C PHE A 16 -16.03 19.88 -12.80
N SER A 17 -16.19 21.19 -12.80
CA SER A 17 -15.42 22.08 -11.92
C SER A 17 -15.76 21.89 -10.44
N ILE A 18 -17.02 21.62 -10.10
CA ILE A 18 -17.45 21.35 -8.72
C ILE A 18 -16.91 20.01 -8.24
N ILE A 19 -17.01 18.95 -9.03
CA ILE A 19 -16.48 17.62 -8.68
C ILE A 19 -14.98 17.68 -8.45
N TYR A 20 -14.23 18.31 -9.33
CA TYR A 20 -12.77 18.45 -9.21
C TYR A 20 -12.36 19.27 -7.97
N ALA A 21 -13.12 20.31 -7.62
CA ALA A 21 -12.89 21.10 -6.41
C ALA A 21 -13.17 20.29 -5.13
N GLU A 22 -14.19 19.43 -5.13
CA GLU A 22 -14.53 18.56 -4.00
C GLU A 22 -13.47 17.45 -3.80
N GLU A 23 -13.01 16.84 -4.87
CA GLU A 23 -11.92 15.86 -4.83
C GLU A 23 -10.62 16.45 -4.25
N ASN A 24 -10.21 17.63 -4.72
CA ASN A 24 -9.02 18.31 -4.18
C ASN A 24 -9.20 18.63 -2.69
N ASN A 25 -10.39 19.04 -2.25
CA ASN A 25 -10.67 19.32 -0.84
C ASN A 25 -10.51 18.06 0.03
N LEU A 26 -10.90 16.87 -0.45
CA LEU A 26 -10.74 15.62 0.28
C LEU A 26 -9.26 15.22 0.40
N VAL A 27 -8.48 15.37 -0.68
CA VAL A 27 -7.02 15.13 -0.66
C VAL A 27 -6.33 16.10 0.30
N ASP A 28 -6.65 17.38 0.24
CA ASP A 28 -6.10 18.42 1.13
C ASP A 28 -6.41 18.14 2.59
N LYS A 29 -7.66 17.78 2.90
CA LYS A 29 -8.08 17.39 4.24
C LYS A 29 -7.30 16.17 4.75
N GLN A 30 -7.10 15.17 3.89
CA GLN A 30 -6.34 13.98 4.26
C GLN A 30 -4.86 14.30 4.46
N CYS A 31 -4.24 15.11 3.60
CA CYS A 31 -2.86 15.58 3.74
C CYS A 31 -2.65 16.43 5.01
N ASN A 32 -3.62 17.26 5.37
CA ASN A 32 -3.62 17.99 6.63
C ASN A 32 -3.60 17.02 7.84
N ARG A 33 -4.45 15.99 7.83
CA ARG A 33 -4.46 14.97 8.90
C ARG A 33 -3.13 14.22 8.97
N ILE A 34 -2.56 13.81 7.84
CA ILE A 34 -1.27 13.10 7.77
C ILE A 34 -0.14 13.99 8.29
N GLY A 35 -0.02 15.22 7.80
CA GLY A 35 1.05 16.15 8.18
C GLY A 35 0.99 16.58 9.63
N ASN A 36 -0.21 16.67 10.23
CA ASN A 36 -0.39 16.95 11.65
C ASN A 36 -0.14 15.71 12.54
N LYS A 37 -0.17 14.50 11.95
CA LYS A 37 0.04 13.25 12.68
C LYS A 37 1.49 12.80 12.67
N LEU A 38 2.17 12.92 11.53
CA LEU A 38 3.51 12.39 11.29
C LEU A 38 4.58 13.49 11.46
N GLY A 39 5.49 13.33 12.42
CA GLY A 39 6.57 14.30 12.63
C GLY A 39 7.59 14.43 11.49
N SER A 40 7.61 13.47 10.56
CA SER A 40 8.57 13.40 9.44
C SER A 40 7.97 13.70 8.06
N VAL A 41 6.65 13.97 8.00
CA VAL A 41 5.92 14.34 6.78
C VAL A 41 5.13 15.59 7.09
N SER A 42 5.47 16.72 6.51
CA SER A 42 4.68 17.96 6.66
C SER A 42 3.44 17.92 5.76
N VAL A 43 2.46 18.79 6.04
CA VAL A 43 1.30 19.00 5.17
C VAL A 43 1.76 19.37 3.76
N ALA A 44 2.72 20.30 3.64
CA ALA A 44 3.27 20.71 2.35
C ALA A 44 3.96 19.56 1.63
N ASP A 45 4.66 18.66 2.36
CA ASP A 45 5.25 17.45 1.76
C ASP A 45 4.18 16.53 1.16
N CYS A 46 3.06 16.33 1.85
CA CYS A 46 1.98 15.47 1.36
C CYS A 46 1.31 16.08 0.12
N LEU A 47 0.95 17.36 0.18
CA LEU A 47 0.32 18.08 -0.95
C LEU A 47 1.21 18.10 -2.19
N ALA A 48 2.52 18.29 -2.02
CA ALA A 48 3.49 18.31 -3.13
C ALA A 48 3.65 16.97 -3.84
N ILE A 49 3.18 15.86 -3.28
CA ILE A 49 3.20 14.55 -3.94
C ILE A 49 2.19 14.49 -5.09
N GLY A 50 1.06 15.17 -4.96
CA GLY A 50 -0.04 15.09 -5.92
C GLY A 50 -0.72 13.71 -5.85
N LEU A 51 -1.08 13.29 -4.64
CA LEU A 51 -1.92 12.10 -4.43
C LEU A 51 -3.31 12.32 -5.04
N THR A 52 -3.94 11.23 -5.47
CA THR A 52 -5.30 11.24 -6.03
C THR A 52 -6.24 10.38 -5.18
N LEU A 53 -7.52 10.68 -5.24
CA LEU A 53 -8.55 9.83 -4.66
C LEU A 53 -8.63 8.50 -5.42
N THR A 54 -9.01 7.47 -4.70
CA THR A 54 -9.49 6.21 -5.27
C THR A 54 -10.97 6.05 -4.96
N ASP A 55 -11.60 5.00 -5.43
CA ASP A 55 -12.92 4.55 -5.00
C ASP A 55 -12.90 3.87 -3.62
N GLY A 56 -11.70 3.65 -3.06
CA GLY A 56 -11.49 3.06 -1.74
C GLY A 56 -11.83 4.02 -0.61
N ILE A 57 -12.68 3.56 0.29
CA ILE A 57 -13.01 4.25 1.54
C ILE A 57 -12.76 3.31 2.72
N THR A 58 -12.39 3.88 3.85
CA THR A 58 -12.19 3.12 5.09
C THR A 58 -13.50 2.86 5.81
N PHE A 59 -13.45 2.05 6.87
CA PHE A 59 -14.63 1.79 7.72
C PHE A 59 -15.25 3.09 8.29
N GLU A 60 -14.42 4.08 8.66
CA GLU A 60 -14.91 5.38 9.16
C GLU A 60 -15.20 6.39 8.02
N GLY A 61 -15.16 5.97 6.74
CA GLY A 61 -15.51 6.79 5.58
C GLY A 61 -14.39 7.73 5.09
N ALA A 62 -13.13 7.51 5.50
CA ALA A 62 -12.01 8.28 4.99
C ALA A 62 -11.54 7.74 3.62
N PRO A 63 -11.09 8.61 2.68
CA PRO A 63 -10.59 8.15 1.40
C PRO A 63 -9.22 7.46 1.53
N ILE A 64 -9.00 6.42 0.72
CA ILE A 64 -7.67 5.86 0.50
C ILE A 64 -7.05 6.58 -0.70
N LEU A 65 -5.85 7.13 -0.51
CA LEU A 65 -5.15 7.90 -1.53
C LEU A 65 -4.06 7.09 -2.19
N ILE A 66 -3.84 7.36 -3.49
CA ILE A 66 -2.83 6.71 -4.30
C ILE A 66 -1.99 7.73 -5.07
N LYS A 67 -0.77 7.36 -5.43
CA LYS A 67 0.01 8.01 -6.47
C LYS A 67 0.42 6.99 -7.51
N GLU A 68 0.02 7.23 -8.74
CA GLU A 68 0.43 6.46 -9.89
C GLU A 68 1.60 7.13 -10.60
N TYR A 69 2.56 6.33 -11.06
CA TYR A 69 3.61 6.70 -11.99
C TYR A 69 3.54 5.75 -13.18
N PRO A 70 2.78 6.13 -14.22
CA PRO A 70 2.53 5.27 -15.38
C PRO A 70 3.79 5.06 -16.21
N PRO A 71 3.76 4.11 -17.16
CA PRO A 71 4.80 3.97 -18.17
C PRO A 71 5.04 5.30 -18.90
N LEU A 72 6.25 5.51 -19.37
CA LEU A 72 6.57 6.63 -20.26
C LEU A 72 6.41 6.17 -21.71
N GLU A 73 5.91 7.06 -22.58
CA GLU A 73 5.77 6.76 -24.03
C GLU A 73 7.08 6.32 -24.69
N THR A 74 8.22 6.77 -24.13
CA THR A 74 9.55 6.49 -24.65
C THR A 74 10.17 5.19 -24.13
N ARG A 75 9.44 4.45 -23.26
CA ARG A 75 10.01 3.27 -22.58
C ARG A 75 8.95 2.30 -22.13
N GLU A 76 9.08 1.03 -22.56
CA GLU A 76 8.35 -0.08 -21.97
C GLU A 76 8.85 -0.33 -20.54
N PRO A 77 7.95 -0.42 -19.54
CA PRO A 77 8.34 -0.71 -18.18
C PRO A 77 8.79 -2.16 -18.05
N LEU A 78 9.71 -2.44 -17.15
CA LEU A 78 10.10 -3.81 -16.81
C LEU A 78 9.01 -4.59 -16.06
N GLY A 79 8.00 -3.91 -15.56
CA GLY A 79 6.86 -4.50 -14.87
C GLY A 79 6.14 -3.50 -13.96
N LYS A 80 5.12 -3.99 -13.27
CA LYS A 80 4.21 -3.25 -12.40
C LYS A 80 4.56 -3.48 -10.94
N VAL A 81 4.77 -2.43 -10.18
CA VAL A 81 5.10 -2.50 -8.76
C VAL A 81 4.02 -1.82 -7.93
N LEU A 82 3.41 -2.56 -7.02
CA LEU A 82 2.53 -2.01 -6.00
C LEU A 82 3.33 -1.79 -4.71
N LEU A 83 3.49 -0.53 -4.31
CA LEU A 83 4.18 -0.14 -3.07
C LEU A 83 3.15 0.34 -2.05
N ILE A 84 3.07 -0.32 -0.91
CA ILE A 84 2.10 0.01 0.14
C ILE A 84 2.76 0.27 1.48
N GLY A 85 2.17 1.18 2.26
CA GLY A 85 2.52 1.41 3.66
C GLY A 85 1.29 1.54 4.54
N GLY A 86 1.52 1.53 5.86
CA GLY A 86 0.49 1.81 6.83
C GLY A 86 -0.71 0.85 6.80
N ILE A 87 -0.52 -0.42 6.47
CA ILE A 87 -1.56 -1.45 6.67
C ILE A 87 -1.80 -1.70 8.17
N HIS A 88 -0.77 -1.46 8.99
CA HIS A 88 -0.89 -1.35 10.43
C HIS A 88 -0.84 0.11 10.84
N GLY A 89 -1.89 0.61 11.50
CA GLY A 89 -2.03 2.03 11.78
C GLY A 89 -1.11 2.57 12.90
N ASP A 90 -0.39 1.74 13.63
CA ASP A 90 0.57 2.15 14.66
C ASP A 90 2.04 2.14 14.18
N GLU A 91 2.28 1.89 12.90
CA GLU A 91 3.61 1.85 12.28
C GLU A 91 3.89 3.14 11.50
N TYR A 92 4.12 4.27 12.21
CA TYR A 92 4.31 5.61 11.63
C TYR A 92 5.44 5.68 10.60
N SER A 93 6.54 4.97 10.87
CA SER A 93 7.72 4.97 10.01
C SER A 93 7.45 4.32 8.66
N SER A 94 6.58 3.31 8.60
CA SER A 94 6.20 2.63 7.36
C SER A 94 5.50 3.58 6.37
N VAL A 95 4.65 4.48 6.88
CA VAL A 95 4.01 5.53 6.07
C VAL A 95 5.02 6.63 5.72
N SER A 96 5.79 7.09 6.70
CA SER A 96 6.72 8.19 6.52
C SER A 96 7.80 7.92 5.48
N ILE A 97 8.34 6.69 5.42
CA ILE A 97 9.38 6.33 4.45
C ILE A 97 8.83 6.34 3.02
N ILE A 98 7.57 5.92 2.83
CA ILE A 98 6.91 5.97 1.51
C ILE A 98 6.84 7.41 1.01
N PHE A 99 6.52 8.40 1.84
CA PHE A 99 6.56 9.80 1.43
C PHE A 99 7.97 10.27 1.03
N LYS A 100 9.05 9.73 1.62
CA LYS A 100 10.42 10.02 1.17
C LYS A 100 10.69 9.41 -0.22
N TRP A 101 10.22 8.21 -0.47
CA TRP A 101 10.35 7.54 -1.76
C TRP A 101 9.44 8.15 -2.84
N LEU A 102 8.24 8.60 -2.49
CA LEU A 102 7.37 9.38 -3.39
C LEU A 102 8.05 10.68 -3.86
N LYS A 103 8.76 11.40 -2.97
CA LYS A 103 9.58 12.55 -3.37
C LYS A 103 10.69 12.16 -4.36
N THR A 104 11.29 10.99 -4.17
CA THR A 104 12.30 10.47 -5.09
C THR A 104 11.69 10.14 -6.45
N LEU A 105 10.53 9.47 -6.46
CA LEU A 105 9.79 9.16 -7.69
C LEU A 105 9.33 10.42 -8.40
N ASN A 106 8.74 11.40 -7.72
CA ASN A 106 8.34 12.67 -8.33
C ASN A 106 9.49 13.37 -9.07
N LYS A 107 10.71 13.24 -8.53
CA LYS A 107 11.90 13.89 -9.11
C LYS A 107 12.58 13.04 -10.20
N HIS A 108 12.52 11.71 -10.09
CA HIS A 108 13.38 10.81 -10.85
C HIS A 108 12.64 9.64 -11.50
N HIS A 109 11.31 9.75 -11.65
CA HIS A 109 10.57 8.71 -12.39
C HIS A 109 11.09 8.60 -13.81
N SER A 110 11.51 7.40 -14.20
CA SER A 110 12.19 7.15 -15.49
C SER A 110 11.41 6.19 -16.39
N GLY A 111 10.18 5.81 -16.01
CA GLY A 111 9.39 4.79 -16.71
C GLY A 111 9.95 3.38 -16.59
N LEU A 112 10.97 3.15 -15.72
CA LEU A 112 11.55 1.83 -15.54
C LEU A 112 10.53 0.80 -15.05
N PHE A 113 9.61 1.22 -14.18
CA PHE A 113 8.48 0.46 -13.70
C PHE A 113 7.22 1.31 -13.76
N HIS A 114 6.08 0.67 -13.92
CA HIS A 114 4.78 1.25 -13.63
C HIS A 114 4.51 1.11 -12.13
N TRP A 115 4.47 2.22 -11.40
CA TRP A 115 4.26 2.21 -9.95
C TRP A 115 2.84 2.63 -9.59
N ASN A 116 2.22 1.85 -8.72
CA ASN A 116 1.11 2.30 -7.91
C ASN A 116 1.56 2.35 -6.45
N VAL A 117 1.45 3.52 -5.83
CA VAL A 117 1.95 3.76 -4.46
C VAL A 117 0.80 4.19 -3.56
N ILE A 118 0.50 3.38 -2.56
CA ILE A 118 -0.54 3.63 -1.55
C ILE A 118 0.19 3.90 -0.22
N PRO A 119 0.38 5.17 0.17
CA PRO A 119 1.20 5.48 1.34
C PRO A 119 0.56 5.08 2.66
N LEU A 120 -0.76 4.97 2.72
CA LEU A 120 -1.50 4.69 3.93
C LEU A 120 -2.79 3.92 3.63
N VAL A 121 -2.79 2.62 3.90
CA VAL A 121 -3.97 1.74 3.74
C VAL A 121 -4.93 1.91 4.92
N ASN A 122 -4.42 1.83 6.16
CA ASN A 122 -5.20 1.90 7.40
C ASN A 122 -5.27 3.34 7.92
N VAL A 123 -6.04 4.16 7.23
CA VAL A 123 -6.21 5.59 7.55
C VAL A 123 -6.81 5.78 8.94
N ASP A 124 -7.84 5.02 9.28
CA ASP A 124 -8.56 5.12 10.56
C ASP A 124 -7.65 4.70 11.73
N GLY A 125 -6.88 3.63 11.55
CA GLY A 125 -5.95 3.15 12.58
C GLY A 125 -4.84 4.16 12.87
N LEU A 126 -4.25 4.78 11.83
CA LEU A 126 -3.17 5.75 12.00
C LEU A 126 -3.67 7.11 12.50
N LEU A 127 -4.68 7.67 11.86
CA LEU A 127 -5.02 9.09 12.02
C LEU A 127 -5.95 9.39 13.21
N ARG A 128 -6.38 8.37 13.93
CA ARG A 128 -7.08 8.58 15.22
C ARG A 128 -6.15 9.18 16.28
N LYS A 129 -6.69 9.76 17.35
CA LYS A 129 -5.92 10.42 18.41
C LYS A 129 -4.79 9.52 18.95
N LYS A 130 -5.10 8.29 19.34
CA LYS A 130 -4.14 7.24 19.72
C LYS A 130 -4.15 6.15 18.65
N SER A 131 -3.13 6.13 17.83
CA SER A 131 -3.03 5.17 16.72
C SER A 131 -3.07 3.73 17.19
N ARG A 132 -3.64 2.84 16.38
CA ARG A 132 -3.77 1.41 16.64
C ARG A 132 -3.40 0.62 15.39
N ARG A 133 -2.91 -0.60 15.60
CA ARG A 133 -2.61 -1.55 14.53
C ARG A 133 -3.85 -1.85 13.67
N VAL A 134 -4.98 -2.03 14.31
CA VAL A 134 -6.27 -2.36 13.71
C VAL A 134 -6.95 -1.14 13.09
N ASN A 135 -7.91 -1.36 12.19
CA ASN A 135 -8.69 -0.28 11.55
C ASN A 135 -9.76 0.33 12.47
N GLY A 136 -10.67 1.12 11.91
CA GLY A 136 -11.79 1.74 12.61
C GLY A 136 -12.71 0.74 13.30
N ASN A 137 -12.90 -0.43 12.71
CA ASN A 137 -13.72 -1.54 13.21
C ASN A 137 -12.97 -2.49 14.17
N ASN A 138 -11.75 -2.17 14.59
CA ASN A 138 -10.88 -3.01 15.43
C ASN A 138 -10.46 -4.34 14.77
N ILE A 139 -10.38 -4.39 13.45
CA ILE A 139 -9.94 -5.56 12.68
C ILE A 139 -8.50 -5.35 12.20
N ALA A 140 -7.69 -6.41 12.29
CA ALA A 140 -6.32 -6.42 11.77
C ALA A 140 -6.34 -6.65 10.25
N LEU A 141 -6.22 -5.58 9.45
CA LEU A 141 -6.33 -5.65 7.98
C LEU A 141 -5.39 -6.68 7.37
N ASN A 142 -4.14 -6.79 7.87
CA ASN A 142 -3.18 -7.80 7.45
C ASN A 142 -3.44 -9.20 8.08
N ARG A 143 -4.69 -9.51 8.38
CA ARG A 143 -5.24 -10.82 8.79
C ARG A 143 -6.62 -11.08 8.14
N ASN A 144 -7.13 -10.10 7.37
CA ASN A 144 -8.48 -10.11 6.83
C ASN A 144 -8.54 -10.51 5.34
N PHE A 145 -7.41 -10.89 4.71
CA PHE A 145 -7.39 -11.37 3.33
C PHE A 145 -7.93 -12.80 3.22
N PRO A 146 -8.56 -13.16 2.08
CA PRO A 146 -9.11 -14.49 1.87
C PRO A 146 -7.97 -15.51 1.70
N ILE A 147 -8.15 -16.64 2.32
CA ILE A 147 -7.28 -17.81 2.19
C ILE A 147 -8.12 -19.08 2.19
N SER A 148 -7.56 -20.17 1.68
CA SER A 148 -8.22 -21.47 1.71
C SER A 148 -8.56 -21.83 3.15
N ASP A 149 -9.81 -22.27 3.36
CA ASP A 149 -10.31 -22.68 4.68
C ASP A 149 -10.08 -21.63 5.80
N TRP A 150 -10.46 -20.40 5.52
CA TRP A 150 -10.22 -19.25 6.38
C TRP A 150 -10.67 -19.45 7.84
N LYS A 151 -11.82 -20.10 8.07
CA LYS A 151 -12.35 -20.36 9.44
C LYS A 151 -11.44 -21.27 10.25
N ASN A 152 -10.95 -22.34 9.63
CA ASN A 152 -10.08 -23.31 10.28
C ASN A 152 -8.61 -22.89 10.29
N THR A 153 -8.26 -21.83 9.60
CA THR A 153 -6.90 -21.30 9.56
C THR A 153 -6.79 -19.95 10.25
N ALA A 154 -7.28 -18.85 9.69
CA ALA A 154 -7.08 -17.50 10.23
C ALA A 154 -7.80 -17.28 11.56
N LEU A 155 -9.07 -17.68 11.66
CA LEU A 155 -9.84 -17.53 12.91
C LEU A 155 -9.33 -18.47 13.99
N LYS A 156 -9.05 -19.73 13.64
CA LYS A 156 -8.46 -20.70 14.57
C LYS A 156 -7.10 -20.25 15.09
N TYR A 157 -6.21 -19.76 14.20
CA TYR A 157 -4.92 -19.19 14.57
C TYR A 157 -5.07 -18.04 15.59
N TRP A 158 -6.01 -17.13 15.35
CA TRP A 158 -6.28 -16.04 16.30
C TRP A 158 -6.74 -16.56 17.67
N ILE A 159 -7.57 -17.61 17.70
CA ILE A 159 -8.08 -18.19 18.95
C ILE A 159 -6.97 -18.92 19.71
N GLU A 160 -6.25 -19.81 19.04
CA GLU A 160 -5.34 -20.78 19.65
C GLU A 160 -3.93 -20.21 19.83
N GLU A 161 -3.37 -19.57 18.80
CA GLU A 161 -1.97 -19.12 18.82
C GLU A 161 -1.81 -17.71 19.41
N THR A 162 -2.80 -16.83 19.22
CA THR A 162 -2.70 -15.47 19.77
C THR A 162 -3.48 -15.26 21.06
N GLY A 163 -4.17 -16.29 21.58
CA GLY A 163 -4.99 -16.21 22.78
C GLY A 163 -6.11 -15.16 22.64
N LYS A 164 -6.68 -15.01 21.46
CA LYS A 164 -7.70 -13.99 21.12
C LYS A 164 -7.22 -12.55 21.35
N ASN A 165 -5.93 -12.29 21.17
CA ASN A 165 -5.41 -10.94 21.26
C ASN A 165 -6.09 -10.03 20.22
N PRO A 166 -6.79 -8.95 20.64
CA PRO A 166 -7.56 -8.10 19.74
C PRO A 166 -6.68 -7.38 18.72
N ARG A 167 -5.37 -7.26 18.98
CA ARG A 167 -4.39 -6.69 18.04
C ARG A 167 -4.29 -7.49 16.72
N TYR A 168 -4.67 -8.77 16.74
CA TYR A 168 -4.56 -9.71 15.60
C TYR A 168 -5.90 -10.26 15.15
N TYR A 169 -7.01 -9.67 15.61
CA TYR A 169 -8.35 -10.16 15.25
C TYR A 169 -8.57 -10.06 13.74
N PRO A 170 -8.83 -11.17 13.05
CA PRO A 170 -8.92 -11.20 11.59
C PRO A 170 -10.27 -10.74 11.03
N GLY A 171 -11.24 -10.45 11.90
CA GLY A 171 -12.62 -10.15 11.52
C GLY A 171 -13.55 -11.38 11.60
N PRO A 172 -14.85 -11.18 11.37
CA PRO A 172 -15.84 -12.27 11.38
C PRO A 172 -15.73 -13.17 10.15
N GLU A 173 -15.27 -12.62 9.03
CA GLU A 173 -15.09 -13.31 7.75
C GLU A 173 -13.98 -12.63 6.93
N PRO A 174 -13.41 -13.30 5.91
CA PRO A 174 -12.43 -12.67 5.04
C PRO A 174 -13.07 -11.50 4.29
N LEU A 175 -12.30 -10.44 4.11
CA LEU A 175 -12.73 -9.21 3.44
C LEU A 175 -13.95 -8.52 4.09
N SER A 176 -14.17 -8.74 5.38
CA SER A 176 -15.18 -8.00 6.14
C SER A 176 -14.92 -6.49 6.18
N GLU A 177 -13.69 -6.07 5.94
CA GLU A 177 -13.30 -4.68 6.01
C GLU A 177 -13.20 -4.03 4.61
N PRO A 178 -13.74 -2.82 4.44
CA PRO A 178 -13.71 -2.14 3.15
C PRO A 178 -12.28 -1.90 2.65
N GLU A 179 -11.32 -1.64 3.54
CA GLU A 179 -9.92 -1.42 3.17
C GLU A 179 -9.27 -2.66 2.57
N SER A 180 -9.45 -3.83 3.17
CA SER A 180 -8.89 -5.09 2.66
C SER A 180 -9.58 -5.54 1.39
N ASN A 181 -10.91 -5.36 1.29
CA ASN A 181 -11.68 -5.66 0.09
C ASN A 181 -11.25 -4.76 -1.08
N TRP A 182 -11.13 -3.45 -0.83
CA TRP A 182 -10.65 -2.51 -1.83
C TRP A 182 -9.22 -2.83 -2.29
N LEU A 183 -8.29 -3.08 -1.36
CA LEU A 183 -6.89 -3.39 -1.71
C LEU A 183 -6.81 -4.66 -2.55
N LEU A 184 -7.60 -5.69 -2.24
CA LEU A 184 -7.69 -6.91 -3.04
C LEU A 184 -8.21 -6.59 -4.45
N GLY A 185 -9.28 -5.80 -4.57
CA GLY A 185 -9.82 -5.35 -5.85
C GLY A 185 -8.76 -4.59 -6.67
N HIS A 186 -8.02 -3.70 -6.03
CA HIS A 186 -6.94 -2.94 -6.66
C HIS A 186 -5.80 -3.85 -7.16
N ILE A 187 -5.38 -4.85 -6.38
CA ILE A 187 -4.39 -5.86 -6.81
C ILE A 187 -4.89 -6.60 -8.06
N ASN A 188 -6.16 -7.01 -8.09
CA ASN A 188 -6.73 -7.73 -9.22
C ASN A 188 -6.83 -6.89 -10.50
N VAL A 189 -7.07 -5.57 -10.38
CA VAL A 189 -7.15 -4.64 -11.52
C VAL A 189 -5.76 -4.24 -11.99
N PHE A 190 -4.90 -3.82 -11.08
CA PHE A 190 -3.54 -3.35 -11.41
C PHE A 190 -2.64 -4.49 -11.87
N ARG A 191 -2.81 -5.71 -11.31
CA ARG A 191 -2.01 -6.93 -11.60
C ARG A 191 -0.52 -6.65 -11.44
N PRO A 192 -0.06 -6.36 -10.20
CA PRO A 192 1.35 -6.10 -9.96
C PRO A 192 2.19 -7.37 -10.16
N ASP A 193 3.38 -7.21 -10.72
CA ASP A 193 4.40 -8.27 -10.81
C ASP A 193 5.12 -8.47 -9.48
N VAL A 194 5.12 -7.46 -8.63
CA VAL A 194 5.66 -7.48 -7.26
C VAL A 194 4.87 -6.53 -6.37
N ILE A 195 4.62 -6.94 -5.14
CA ILE A 195 4.13 -6.08 -4.06
C ILE A 195 5.27 -5.81 -3.09
N VAL A 196 5.51 -4.53 -2.77
CA VAL A 196 6.39 -4.11 -1.68
C VAL A 196 5.54 -3.56 -0.55
N SER A 197 5.54 -4.24 0.59
CA SER A 197 4.79 -3.86 1.78
C SER A 197 5.74 -3.37 2.87
N VAL A 198 5.54 -2.13 3.33
CA VAL A 198 6.44 -1.54 4.35
C VAL A 198 5.78 -1.59 5.71
N HIS A 199 6.52 -2.11 6.67
CA HIS A 199 6.15 -2.40 8.05
C HIS A 199 7.20 -1.91 9.05
N ALA A 200 6.95 -2.12 10.33
CA ALA A 200 7.85 -1.97 11.46
C ALA A 200 7.31 -2.79 12.67
N PRO A 201 8.12 -3.21 13.67
CA PRO A 201 9.46 -2.69 14.02
C PRO A 201 10.59 -3.75 13.98
N HIS A 202 10.59 -4.74 13.11
CA HIS A 202 11.51 -5.89 13.23
C HIS A 202 12.94 -5.67 12.70
N GLY A 203 13.18 -4.65 11.86
CA GLY A 203 14.52 -4.34 11.33
C GLY A 203 15.07 -5.37 10.35
N ILE A 204 14.23 -6.00 9.54
CA ILE A 204 14.56 -7.10 8.63
C ILE A 204 13.85 -6.94 7.28
N ILE A 205 14.13 -7.87 6.38
CA ILE A 205 13.34 -8.13 5.18
C ILE A 205 12.67 -9.49 5.34
N ASP A 206 11.40 -9.58 5.00
CA ASP A 206 10.68 -10.84 4.82
C ASP A 206 10.19 -10.96 3.38
N HIS A 207 9.90 -12.18 2.93
CA HIS A 207 9.50 -12.42 1.55
C HIS A 207 8.55 -13.61 1.47
N ASP A 208 7.43 -13.41 0.78
CA ASP A 208 6.47 -14.45 0.44
C ASP A 208 6.37 -14.58 -1.09
N GLY A 209 6.32 -15.81 -1.60
CA GLY A 209 6.06 -16.08 -3.00
C GLY A 209 7.22 -16.66 -3.80
N PRO A 210 7.09 -16.74 -5.14
CA PRO A 210 7.90 -17.63 -5.96
C PRO A 210 9.30 -17.09 -6.35
N ARG A 211 9.58 -15.80 -6.18
CA ARG A 211 10.86 -15.20 -6.61
C ARG A 211 11.97 -15.38 -5.57
N THR A 212 13.21 -15.25 -5.99
CA THR A 212 14.34 -15.21 -5.06
C THR A 212 14.26 -13.97 -4.18
N ALA A 213 14.21 -14.17 -2.87
CA ALA A 213 14.15 -13.08 -1.90
C ALA A 213 15.39 -12.16 -1.99
N PRO A 214 15.23 -10.83 -1.75
CA PRO A 214 16.38 -9.97 -1.57
C PRO A 214 17.13 -10.34 -0.28
N SER A 215 18.40 -10.68 -0.39
CA SER A 215 19.21 -11.03 0.79
C SER A 215 19.49 -9.82 1.70
N LYS A 216 19.48 -8.60 1.11
CA LYS A 216 19.77 -7.36 1.81
C LYS A 216 19.13 -6.17 1.08
N LEU A 217 18.56 -5.20 1.83
CA LEU A 217 18.15 -3.88 1.35
C LEU A 217 18.65 -2.81 2.33
N GLY A 218 19.63 -2.00 1.93
CA GLY A 218 20.31 -1.09 2.84
C GLY A 218 20.98 -1.82 4.01
N GLY A 219 20.58 -1.48 5.23
CA GLY A 219 21.02 -2.15 6.46
C GLY A 219 20.17 -3.33 6.90
N LEU A 220 19.09 -3.65 6.18
CA LEU A 220 18.14 -4.72 6.52
C LEU A 220 18.57 -6.02 5.84
N TYR A 221 18.52 -7.12 6.57
CA TYR A 221 18.86 -8.45 6.08
C TYR A 221 17.62 -9.35 6.03
N LEU A 222 17.62 -10.30 5.10
CA LEU A 222 16.57 -11.30 5.00
C LEU A 222 16.51 -12.15 6.27
N ASN A 223 15.31 -12.20 6.85
CA ASN A 223 14.98 -13.09 7.95
C ASN A 223 13.49 -13.41 7.89
N TYR A 224 13.14 -14.65 7.64
CA TYR A 224 11.76 -15.05 7.45
C TYR A 224 10.98 -15.00 8.76
N LEU A 225 9.90 -14.18 8.77
CA LEU A 225 8.94 -14.12 9.87
C LEU A 225 7.91 -15.25 9.80
N GLY A 226 7.79 -15.85 8.62
CA GLY A 226 6.75 -16.81 8.30
C GLY A 226 5.45 -16.16 7.83
N THR A 227 4.65 -16.95 7.15
CA THR A 227 3.41 -16.50 6.51
C THR A 227 2.22 -16.70 7.44
N TYR A 228 1.62 -15.62 7.87
CA TYR A 228 0.47 -15.67 8.77
C TYR A 228 -0.85 -15.89 8.02
N PRO A 229 -1.78 -16.72 8.55
CA PRO A 229 -3.09 -16.90 7.94
C PRO A 229 -3.85 -15.57 7.80
N GLY A 230 -4.43 -15.34 6.63
CA GLY A 230 -5.16 -14.10 6.31
C GLY A 230 -4.29 -12.87 6.09
N SER A 231 -2.95 -12.99 6.05
CA SER A 231 -2.06 -11.89 5.69
C SER A 231 -2.02 -11.64 4.17
N LEU A 232 -1.59 -10.44 3.79
CA LEU A 232 -1.32 -10.10 2.40
C LEU A 232 -0.25 -11.01 1.79
N GLY A 233 0.81 -11.35 2.55
CA GLY A 233 1.84 -12.29 2.13
C GLY A 233 1.28 -13.68 1.82
N ASN A 234 0.36 -14.19 2.67
CA ASN A 234 -0.31 -15.45 2.40
C ASN A 234 -1.19 -15.36 1.15
N TYR A 235 -2.07 -14.36 1.07
CA TYR A 235 -2.96 -14.20 -0.08
C TYR A 235 -2.19 -13.97 -1.39
N ALA A 236 -1.42 -12.90 -1.45
CA ALA A 236 -0.74 -12.51 -2.70
C ALA A 236 0.49 -13.40 -2.98
N GLY A 237 1.36 -13.60 -1.99
CA GLY A 237 2.62 -14.32 -2.15
C GLY A 237 2.41 -15.81 -2.38
N VAL A 238 1.72 -16.47 -1.44
CA VAL A 238 1.58 -17.92 -1.47
C VAL A 238 0.50 -18.37 -2.43
N GLN A 239 -0.74 -17.82 -2.30
CA GLN A 239 -1.86 -18.34 -3.09
C GLN A 239 -1.93 -17.78 -4.52
N ARG A 240 -1.66 -16.48 -4.69
CA ARG A 240 -1.71 -15.82 -6.00
C ARG A 240 -0.36 -15.81 -6.73
N ARG A 241 0.70 -16.30 -6.08
CA ARG A 241 2.07 -16.35 -6.61
C ARG A 241 2.61 -14.98 -7.08
N ILE A 242 2.13 -13.89 -6.49
CA ILE A 242 2.64 -12.54 -6.68
C ILE A 242 3.70 -12.32 -5.59
N PRO A 243 4.98 -12.14 -5.91
CA PRO A 243 6.02 -11.94 -4.89
C PRO A 243 5.69 -10.75 -3.98
N VAL A 244 5.75 -10.95 -2.67
CA VAL A 244 5.59 -9.90 -1.66
C VAL A 244 6.90 -9.72 -0.92
N ILE A 245 7.50 -8.53 -1.07
CA ILE A 245 8.66 -8.13 -0.26
C ILE A 245 8.13 -7.33 0.92
N THR A 246 8.32 -7.83 2.12
CA THR A 246 8.01 -7.11 3.34
C THR A 246 9.26 -6.44 3.88
N ILE A 247 9.27 -5.11 3.89
CA ILE A 247 10.34 -4.30 4.47
C ILE A 247 9.92 -3.91 5.88
N GLU A 248 10.52 -4.53 6.87
CA GLU A 248 10.32 -4.24 8.27
C GLU A 248 11.37 -3.22 8.76
N LEU A 249 10.97 -1.98 8.97
CA LEU A 249 11.85 -0.96 9.53
C LEU A 249 12.19 -1.27 11.00
N PRO A 250 13.34 -0.80 11.54
CA PRO A 250 13.75 -1.12 12.90
C PRO A 250 12.81 -0.59 14.00
N TYR A 251 12.11 0.51 13.75
CA TYR A 251 11.28 1.19 14.75
C TYR A 251 9.98 1.71 14.13
N ALA A 252 8.85 1.46 14.80
CA ALA A 252 7.53 1.92 14.33
C ALA A 252 7.36 3.45 14.37
N GLY A 253 7.97 4.13 15.33
CA GLY A 253 7.83 5.57 15.54
C GLY A 253 9.07 6.42 15.20
N ILE A 254 10.17 5.80 14.78
CA ILE A 254 11.45 6.49 14.50
C ILE A 254 11.87 6.17 13.06
N MET A 255 12.11 7.23 12.29
CA MET A 255 12.59 7.09 10.92
C MET A 255 14.06 6.65 10.86
N PRO A 256 14.43 5.79 9.92
CA PRO A 256 15.82 5.57 9.59
C PRO A 256 16.50 6.87 9.14
N LYS A 257 17.83 6.91 9.20
CA LYS A 257 18.60 8.04 8.70
C LYS A 257 18.45 8.20 7.17
N LYS A 258 18.72 9.39 6.67
CA LYS A 258 18.53 9.73 5.24
C LYS A 258 19.32 8.82 4.29
N ASP A 259 20.53 8.47 4.67
CA ASP A 259 21.40 7.56 3.92
C ASP A 259 20.86 6.12 3.93
N GLU A 260 20.34 5.65 5.05
CA GLU A 260 19.68 4.34 5.18
C GLU A 260 18.41 4.27 4.32
N ILE A 261 17.54 5.30 4.37
CA ILE A 261 16.35 5.41 3.51
C ILE A 261 16.74 5.32 2.04
N SER A 262 17.80 6.04 1.64
CA SER A 262 18.29 6.04 0.28
C SER A 262 18.94 4.71 -0.13
N ALA A 263 19.62 4.03 0.80
CA ALA A 263 20.20 2.72 0.56
C ALA A 263 19.13 1.65 0.36
N ILE A 264 18.10 1.60 1.23
CA ILE A 264 16.97 0.67 1.07
C ILE A 264 16.31 0.86 -0.30
N TRP A 265 16.04 2.11 -0.68
CA TRP A 265 15.45 2.43 -1.99
C TRP A 265 16.30 1.94 -3.17
N ARG A 266 17.59 2.26 -3.18
CA ARG A 266 18.48 1.84 -4.27
C ARG A 266 18.58 0.33 -4.41
N ASP A 267 18.72 -0.36 -3.28
CA ASP A 267 18.86 -1.82 -3.28
C ASP A 267 17.55 -2.49 -3.69
N MET A 268 16.40 -1.97 -3.25
CA MET A 268 15.07 -2.42 -3.69
C MET A 268 14.91 -2.26 -5.21
N VAL A 269 15.18 -1.08 -5.76
CA VAL A 269 15.08 -0.84 -7.21
C VAL A 269 16.06 -1.73 -7.99
N LYS A 270 17.27 -1.96 -7.47
CA LYS A 270 18.24 -2.87 -8.07
C LYS A 270 17.74 -4.31 -8.08
N TRP A 271 17.14 -4.76 -6.97
CA TRP A 271 16.54 -6.09 -6.89
C TRP A 271 15.36 -6.23 -7.86
N LEU A 272 14.45 -5.27 -7.89
CA LEU A 272 13.32 -5.23 -8.82
C LEU A 272 13.78 -5.36 -10.28
N ARG A 273 14.80 -4.59 -10.69
CA ARG A 273 15.37 -4.66 -12.05
C ARG A 273 15.89 -6.04 -12.43
N LYS A 274 16.41 -6.78 -11.47
CA LYS A 274 16.98 -8.10 -11.71
C LYS A 274 15.93 -9.21 -11.73
N ASN A 275 14.83 -9.03 -10.98
CA ASN A 275 13.91 -10.11 -10.67
C ASN A 275 12.51 -9.91 -11.27
N ILE A 276 12.14 -8.69 -11.71
CA ILE A 276 10.97 -8.45 -12.55
C ILE A 276 11.45 -8.53 -14.01
N VAL A 277 11.74 -9.70 -14.51
CA VAL A 277 11.86 -9.97 -15.93
C VAL A 277 10.63 -10.79 -16.28
N GLU A 278 9.92 -10.43 -17.37
CA GLU A 278 8.89 -11.25 -17.94
C GLU A 278 9.45 -12.67 -18.12
N GLU A 279 9.06 -13.60 -17.26
CA GLU A 279 9.02 -14.97 -17.68
C GLU A 279 7.77 -15.09 -18.54
N ASP A 280 7.95 -15.38 -19.83
CA ASP A 280 6.92 -15.94 -20.68
C ASP A 280 6.24 -17.06 -19.88
N TYR A 281 5.08 -16.74 -19.29
CA TYR A 281 4.17 -17.76 -18.85
C TYR A 281 3.59 -18.38 -20.14
N SER A 282 4.34 -19.29 -20.74
CA SER A 282 3.75 -20.27 -21.64
C SER A 282 2.62 -20.93 -20.83
N ASP A 283 1.43 -20.81 -21.38
CA ASP A 283 0.19 -21.42 -20.91
C ASP A 283 0.36 -22.94 -20.78
N ASP A 284 0.91 -23.41 -19.68
CA ASP A 284 0.94 -24.80 -19.28
C ASP A 284 0.35 -24.95 -17.88
N ILE A 285 -0.96 -24.73 -17.78
CA ILE A 285 -1.76 -25.36 -16.71
C ILE A 285 -3.12 -25.74 -17.34
N TYR A 286 -3.23 -27.01 -17.72
CA TYR A 286 -4.50 -27.71 -17.90
C TYR A 286 -5.18 -27.94 -16.54
#